data_0b0895b88f3617e7112091fb73a38446
#
_entry.id   0b0895b88f3617e7112091fb73a38446
#
_cell.length_a   1.000
_cell.length_b   1.000
_cell.length_c   1.000
_cell.angle_alpha   90.00
_cell.angle_beta   90.00
_cell.angle_gamma   90.00
#
_symmetry.space_group_name_H-M   'P 1'
#
loop_
_entity.id
_entity.type
_entity.pdbx_description
1 polymer ?
#
loop_
_entity_poly.entity_id
_entity_poly.type
_entity_poly.pdbx_seq_one_letter_code
_entity_poly.pdbx_strand_id
1 'polypeptide(L)'
;MSFFSEHMPIVYQEVQNANASPGTATGLIYAWDEKNQQTDIAAAVPVEAGTKINSPIVQATNIPASKAVCVNYNGAYDKIADAYNSIRQYLAENKLKEKIPSIEQYITGPANEKDTSKWLTKIVFLVE
;
A
#
# COMPACT_ATOMS: atom_id res chain seq x y z
N MET A 1 1.83 6.67 12.09
CA MET A 1 1.78 5.36 11.44
C MET A 1 2.95 4.51 11.86
N SER A 2 2.90 4.07 13.13
CA SER A 2 4.00 3.34 13.74
C SER A 2 4.32 2.01 13.03
N PHE A 3 3.27 1.30 12.54
CA PHE A 3 3.47 0.03 11.86
C PHE A 3 4.43 0.14 10.66
N PHE A 4 4.15 1.08 9.75
CA PHE A 4 4.98 1.22 8.56
C PHE A 4 6.36 1.79 8.90
N SER A 5 6.45 2.70 9.88
CA SER A 5 7.72 3.24 10.33
C SER A 5 8.63 2.16 10.91
N GLU A 6 8.06 1.18 11.59
CA GLU A 6 8.81 0.08 12.21
C GLU A 6 9.16 -1.00 11.20
N HIS A 7 8.25 -1.33 10.28
CA HIS A 7 8.40 -2.52 9.44
C HIS A 7 8.96 -2.24 8.05
N MET A 8 8.74 -1.05 7.50
CA MET A 8 9.25 -0.74 6.17
C MET A 8 10.77 -0.85 6.06
N PRO A 9 11.56 -0.36 7.05
CA PRO A 9 13.02 -0.53 6.98
C PRO A 9 13.45 -2.01 6.96
N ILE A 10 12.71 -2.88 7.64
CA ILE A 10 12.99 -4.31 7.65
C ILE A 10 12.81 -4.90 6.26
N VAL A 11 11.72 -4.53 5.58
CA VAL A 11 11.45 -4.99 4.22
C VAL A 11 12.54 -4.54 3.26
N TYR A 12 12.95 -3.27 3.32
CA TYR A 12 14.03 -2.75 2.49
C TYR A 12 15.34 -3.49 2.74
N GLN A 13 15.66 -3.77 4.00
CA GLN A 13 16.89 -4.46 4.36
C GLN A 13 16.92 -5.88 3.76
N GLU A 14 15.80 -6.61 3.86
CA GLU A 14 15.72 -7.97 3.31
C GLU A 14 15.77 -7.99 1.79
N VAL A 15 15.24 -6.97 1.13
CA VAL A 15 15.34 -6.83 -0.32
C VAL A 15 16.80 -6.57 -0.71
N GLN A 16 17.51 -5.73 0.02
CA GLN A 16 18.93 -5.49 -0.20
C GLN A 16 19.75 -6.75 0.03
N ASN A 17 19.42 -7.52 1.07
CA ASN A 17 20.10 -8.80 1.35
C ASN A 17 19.92 -9.80 0.21
N ALA A 18 18.84 -9.71 -0.53
CA ALA A 18 18.58 -10.54 -1.70
C ALA A 18 19.21 -9.98 -2.99
N ASN A 19 19.98 -8.89 -2.89
CA ASN A 19 20.60 -8.21 -4.02
C ASN A 19 19.56 -7.72 -5.04
N ALA A 20 18.37 -7.38 -4.58
CA ALA A 20 17.30 -6.85 -5.42
C ALA A 20 17.16 -5.34 -5.24
N SER A 21 16.55 -4.69 -6.22
CA SER A 21 16.25 -3.26 -6.16
C SER A 21 14.81 -3.08 -5.71
N PRO A 22 14.57 -2.41 -4.57
CA PRO A 22 13.20 -2.17 -4.11
C PRO A 22 12.54 -1.06 -4.91
N GLY A 23 11.22 -1.20 -5.14
CA GLY A 23 10.41 -0.14 -5.70
C GLY A 23 9.85 0.79 -4.63
N THR A 24 8.72 1.41 -4.93
CA THR A 24 8.07 2.37 -4.04
C THR A 24 7.52 1.69 -2.79
N ALA A 25 7.73 2.30 -1.63
CA ALA A 25 7.14 1.83 -0.37
C ALA A 25 5.62 1.70 -0.52
N THR A 26 5.07 0.57 -0.09
CA THR A 26 3.69 0.17 -0.38
C THR A 26 3.05 -0.40 0.88
N GLY A 27 1.78 -0.06 1.09
CA GLY A 27 0.94 -0.71 2.08
C GLY A 27 -0.05 -1.63 1.39
N LEU A 28 -0.17 -2.86 1.86
CA LEU A 28 -1.18 -3.80 1.41
C LEU A 28 -2.21 -3.95 2.52
N ILE A 29 -3.48 -3.73 2.20
CA ILE A 29 -4.55 -3.75 3.19
C ILE A 29 -5.50 -4.89 2.83
N TYR A 30 -5.49 -5.95 3.65
CA TYR A 30 -6.29 -7.15 3.42
C TYR A 30 -7.62 -7.10 4.17
N ALA A 31 -7.65 -6.44 5.33
CA ALA A 31 -8.87 -6.31 6.10
C ALA A 31 -8.83 -5.05 6.96
N TRP A 32 -9.99 -4.45 7.12
CA TRP A 32 -10.15 -3.26 7.95
C TRP A 32 -11.45 -3.39 8.72
N ASP A 33 -11.35 -3.59 10.04
CA ASP A 33 -12.50 -3.74 10.94
C ASP A 33 -12.48 -2.63 11.97
N GLU A 34 -13.19 -1.55 11.69
CA GLU A 34 -13.28 -0.40 12.56
C GLU A 34 -13.99 -0.74 13.89
N LYS A 35 -14.98 -1.62 13.82
CA LYS A 35 -15.78 -1.98 14.99
C LYS A 35 -14.94 -2.67 16.05
N ASN A 36 -14.06 -3.58 15.64
CA ASN A 36 -13.18 -4.31 16.55
C ASN A 36 -11.77 -3.71 16.60
N GLN A 37 -11.55 -2.60 15.90
CA GLN A 37 -10.25 -1.92 15.80
C GLN A 37 -9.13 -2.86 15.36
N GLN A 38 -9.45 -3.73 14.40
CA GLN A 38 -8.50 -4.70 13.85
C GLN A 38 -8.24 -4.42 12.38
N THR A 39 -6.98 -4.58 11.99
CA THR A 39 -6.58 -4.46 10.60
C THR A 39 -5.64 -5.60 10.25
N ASP A 40 -5.68 -6.00 8.98
CA ASP A 40 -4.73 -6.96 8.42
C ASP A 40 -3.99 -6.24 7.31
N ILE A 41 -2.78 -5.80 7.61
CA ILE A 41 -1.98 -4.96 6.71
C ILE A 41 -0.56 -5.50 6.61
N ALA A 42 0.11 -5.16 5.52
CA ALA A 42 1.51 -5.52 5.31
C ALA A 42 2.28 -4.33 4.76
N ALA A 43 3.51 -4.17 5.25
CA ALA A 43 4.49 -3.31 4.61
C ALA A 43 5.15 -4.07 3.48
N ALA A 44 5.27 -3.47 2.32
CA ALA A 44 5.75 -4.15 1.12
C ALA A 44 6.54 -3.22 0.23
N VAL A 45 7.36 -3.81 -0.63
CA VAL A 45 7.99 -3.09 -1.74
C VAL A 45 7.93 -3.97 -2.97
N PRO A 46 7.69 -3.38 -4.15
CA PRO A 46 7.77 -4.14 -5.41
C PRO A 46 9.21 -4.56 -5.69
N VAL A 47 9.36 -5.76 -6.22
CA VAL A 47 10.64 -6.29 -6.71
C VAL A 47 10.39 -6.97 -8.04
N GLU A 48 11.47 -7.24 -8.79
CA GLU A 48 11.35 -7.96 -10.06
C GLU A 48 10.79 -9.36 -9.85
N ALA A 49 10.00 -9.83 -10.81
CA ALA A 49 9.48 -11.18 -10.78
C ALA A 49 10.61 -12.21 -10.68
N GLY A 50 10.40 -13.22 -9.86
CA GLY A 50 11.41 -14.25 -9.65
C GLY A 50 12.46 -13.92 -8.60
N THR A 51 12.42 -12.75 -7.98
CA THR A 51 13.31 -12.41 -6.87
C THR A 51 13.07 -13.37 -5.72
N LYS A 52 14.16 -13.95 -5.21
CA LYS A 52 14.09 -14.90 -4.10
C LYS A 52 14.46 -14.20 -2.80
N ILE A 53 13.49 -14.14 -1.90
CA ILE A 53 13.68 -13.58 -0.56
C ILE A 53 13.90 -14.73 0.41
N ASN A 54 15.02 -14.72 1.10
CA ASN A 54 15.37 -15.75 2.08
C ASN A 54 15.41 -15.11 3.47
N SER A 55 14.24 -14.98 4.07
CA SER A 55 14.06 -14.29 5.35
C SER A 55 13.01 -15.02 6.18
N PRO A 56 13.18 -15.09 7.52
CA PRO A 56 12.16 -15.67 8.39
C PRO A 56 10.96 -14.73 8.62
N ILE A 57 11.08 -13.45 8.28
CA ILE A 57 10.06 -12.45 8.61
C ILE A 57 9.52 -11.70 7.40
N VAL A 58 10.18 -11.76 6.26
CA VAL A 58 9.74 -11.13 5.00
C VAL A 58 9.61 -12.23 3.96
N GLN A 59 8.49 -12.22 3.26
CA GLN A 59 8.24 -13.23 2.21
C GLN A 59 7.83 -12.55 0.91
N ALA A 60 8.16 -13.21 -0.19
CA ALA A 60 7.68 -12.79 -1.50
C ALA A 60 6.22 -13.19 -1.67
N THR A 61 5.44 -12.29 -2.24
CA THR A 61 4.06 -12.57 -2.60
C THR A 61 3.79 -12.03 -4.00
N ASN A 62 2.74 -12.48 -4.61
CA ASN A 62 2.39 -12.07 -5.97
C ASN A 62 0.95 -11.57 -5.98
N ILE A 63 0.75 -10.41 -6.59
CA ILE A 63 -0.58 -9.85 -6.80
C ILE A 63 -0.90 -10.00 -8.29
N PRO A 64 -1.87 -10.84 -8.65
CA PRO A 64 -2.21 -11.03 -10.06
C PRO A 64 -2.68 -9.74 -10.72
N ALA A 65 -2.43 -9.63 -12.02
CA ALA A 65 -2.95 -8.52 -12.80
C ALA A 65 -4.46 -8.41 -12.65
N SER A 66 -4.97 -7.20 -12.56
CA SER A 66 -6.39 -6.96 -12.29
C SER A 66 -6.80 -5.60 -12.82
N LYS A 67 -8.08 -5.46 -13.12
CA LYS A 67 -8.68 -4.14 -13.26
C LYS A 67 -8.60 -3.44 -11.91
N ALA A 68 -8.47 -2.13 -11.94
CA ALA A 68 -8.32 -1.35 -10.71
C ALA A 68 -8.94 0.03 -10.84
N VAL A 69 -9.37 0.56 -9.70
CA VAL A 69 -9.76 1.96 -9.56
C VAL A 69 -8.67 2.64 -8.75
N CYS A 70 -8.09 3.70 -9.29
CA CYS A 70 -6.97 4.39 -8.68
C CYS A 70 -7.31 5.84 -8.39
N VAL A 71 -6.86 6.33 -7.25
CA VAL A 71 -6.97 7.73 -6.86
C VAL A 71 -5.62 8.22 -6.38
N ASN A 72 -5.24 9.41 -6.84
CA ASN A 72 -4.06 10.10 -6.32
C ASN A 72 -4.51 11.04 -5.22
N TYR A 73 -4.02 10.81 -4.01
CA TYR A 73 -4.33 11.65 -2.87
C TYR A 73 -3.12 12.51 -2.52
N ASN A 74 -3.32 13.84 -2.54
CA ASN A 74 -2.28 14.79 -2.16
C ASN A 74 -2.55 15.32 -0.76
N GLY A 75 -1.57 15.23 0.12
CA GLY A 75 -1.67 15.78 1.46
C GLY A 75 -1.26 14.80 2.54
N ALA A 76 -1.41 15.24 3.78
CA ALA A 76 -1.09 14.44 4.96
C ALA A 76 -2.09 13.30 5.15
N TYR A 77 -1.67 12.26 5.85
CA TYR A 77 -2.46 11.04 6.00
C TYR A 77 -3.71 11.21 6.88
N ASP A 78 -3.80 12.30 7.62
CA ASP A 78 -4.93 12.55 8.52
C ASP A 78 -6.29 12.68 7.80
N LYS A 79 -6.28 13.04 6.53
CA LYS A 79 -7.49 13.22 5.73
C LYS A 79 -7.66 12.17 4.62
N ILE A 80 -6.85 11.12 4.65
CA ILE A 80 -6.90 10.09 3.61
C ILE A 80 -8.25 9.36 3.57
N ALA A 81 -8.98 9.35 4.68
CA ALA A 81 -10.30 8.73 4.74
C ALA A 81 -11.28 9.33 3.73
N ASP A 82 -11.16 10.62 3.41
CA ASP A 82 -12.01 11.27 2.41
C ASP A 82 -11.79 10.67 1.02
N ALA A 83 -10.53 10.37 0.69
CA ALA A 83 -10.20 9.71 -0.58
C ALA A 83 -10.79 8.30 -0.64
N TYR A 84 -10.71 7.55 0.46
CA TYR A 84 -11.33 6.21 0.53
C TYR A 84 -12.85 6.27 0.36
N ASN A 85 -13.50 7.23 0.99
CA ASN A 85 -14.94 7.40 0.83
C ASN A 85 -15.33 7.70 -0.62
N SER A 86 -14.54 8.51 -1.31
CA SER A 86 -14.76 8.81 -2.72
C SER A 86 -14.62 7.57 -3.60
N ILE A 87 -13.63 6.73 -3.32
CA ILE A 87 -13.45 5.47 -4.07
C ILE A 87 -14.62 4.54 -3.84
N ARG A 88 -15.05 4.36 -2.59
CA ARG A 88 -16.16 3.47 -2.27
C ARG A 88 -17.47 3.93 -2.91
N GLN A 89 -17.68 5.25 -2.94
CA GLN A 89 -18.84 5.82 -3.64
C GLN A 89 -18.80 5.52 -5.13
N TYR A 90 -17.63 5.68 -5.76
CA TYR A 90 -17.44 5.36 -7.18
C TYR A 90 -17.71 3.89 -7.47
N LEU A 91 -17.20 2.99 -6.62
CA LEU A 91 -17.42 1.56 -6.77
C LEU A 91 -18.92 1.22 -6.69
N ALA A 92 -19.63 1.81 -5.73
CA ALA A 92 -21.06 1.58 -5.57
C ALA A 92 -21.86 2.09 -6.77
N GLU A 93 -21.56 3.31 -7.24
CA GLU A 93 -22.25 3.91 -8.38
C GLU A 93 -22.05 3.12 -9.68
N ASN A 94 -20.88 2.50 -9.83
CA ASN A 94 -20.51 1.76 -11.03
C ASN A 94 -20.68 0.26 -10.87
N LYS A 95 -21.24 -0.20 -9.75
CA LYS A 95 -21.50 -1.62 -9.45
C LYS A 95 -20.24 -2.47 -9.57
N LEU A 96 -19.11 -1.94 -9.14
CA LEU A 96 -17.83 -2.64 -9.16
C LEU A 96 -17.63 -3.37 -7.84
N LYS A 97 -17.06 -4.57 -7.90
CA LYS A 97 -16.81 -5.40 -6.73
C LYS A 97 -15.33 -5.40 -6.39
N GLU A 98 -15.04 -4.97 -5.17
CA GLU A 98 -13.69 -4.87 -4.65
C GLU A 98 -13.08 -6.24 -4.40
N LYS A 99 -11.78 -6.37 -4.73
CA LYS A 99 -10.96 -7.52 -4.36
C LYS A 99 -9.91 -7.08 -3.34
N ILE A 100 -9.32 -8.02 -2.65
CA ILE A 100 -8.23 -7.77 -1.71
C ILE A 100 -6.89 -8.19 -2.33
N PRO A 101 -5.80 -7.53 -1.93
CA PRO A 101 -5.71 -6.37 -1.04
C PRO A 101 -6.04 -5.06 -1.75
N SER A 102 -6.42 -4.03 -0.99
CA SER A 102 -6.28 -2.66 -1.47
C SER A 102 -4.84 -2.22 -1.24
N ILE A 103 -4.38 -1.26 -2.04
CA ILE A 103 -2.96 -0.92 -2.11
C ILE A 103 -2.78 0.58 -1.91
N GLU A 104 -1.84 0.97 -1.07
CA GLU A 104 -1.38 2.36 -0.97
C GLU A 104 0.08 2.41 -1.38
N GLN A 105 0.39 3.26 -2.35
CA GLN A 105 1.78 3.50 -2.77
C GLN A 105 2.19 4.88 -2.29
N TYR A 106 3.23 4.93 -1.47
CA TYR A 106 3.69 6.18 -0.85
C TYR A 106 4.76 6.80 -1.74
N ILE A 107 4.31 7.50 -2.79
CA ILE A 107 5.20 8.04 -3.83
C ILE A 107 6.03 9.17 -3.26
N THR A 108 5.39 10.08 -2.51
CA THR A 108 6.06 11.16 -1.79
C THR A 108 5.52 11.19 -0.37
N GLY A 109 6.39 11.26 0.61
CA GLY A 109 5.99 11.21 2.01
C GLY A 109 7.09 11.75 2.92
N PRO A 110 7.01 11.42 4.23
CA PRO A 110 7.94 11.99 5.22
C PRO A 110 9.42 11.70 4.95
N ALA A 111 9.70 10.60 4.24
CA ALA A 111 11.08 10.22 3.95
C ALA A 111 11.75 11.12 2.93
N ASN A 112 11.00 11.78 2.05
CA ASN A 112 11.56 12.56 0.95
C ASN A 112 10.95 13.94 0.75
N GLU A 113 9.97 14.34 1.56
CA GLU A 113 9.35 15.66 1.46
C GLU A 113 8.87 16.14 2.83
N LYS A 114 9.26 17.36 3.21
CA LYS A 114 8.87 17.97 4.48
C LYS A 114 7.51 18.64 4.43
N ASP A 115 7.12 19.15 3.26
CA ASP A 115 5.85 19.83 3.07
C ASP A 115 4.75 18.79 2.87
N THR A 116 3.90 18.62 3.89
CA THR A 116 2.84 17.60 3.88
C THR A 116 1.84 17.80 2.75
N SER A 117 1.64 19.03 2.28
CA SER A 117 0.73 19.30 1.16
C SER A 117 1.23 18.72 -0.16
N LYS A 118 2.51 18.40 -0.25
CA LYS A 118 3.14 17.81 -1.43
C LYS A 118 3.26 16.30 -1.37
N TRP A 119 2.86 15.68 -0.26
CA TRP A 119 2.85 14.23 -0.16
C TRP A 119 1.84 13.66 -1.14
N LEU A 120 2.23 12.57 -1.80
CA LEU A 120 1.39 11.88 -2.78
C LEU A 120 1.28 10.41 -2.42
N THR A 121 0.04 9.99 -2.18
CA THR A 121 -0.29 8.59 -1.97
C THR A 121 -1.21 8.15 -3.11
N LYS A 122 -0.83 7.10 -3.81
CA LYS A 122 -1.69 6.48 -4.81
C LYS A 122 -2.46 5.36 -4.15
N ILE A 123 -3.79 5.44 -4.19
CA ILE A 123 -4.68 4.45 -3.61
C ILE A 123 -5.24 3.61 -4.75
N VAL A 124 -5.11 2.30 -4.65
CA VAL A 124 -5.52 1.36 -5.70
C VAL A 124 -6.48 0.34 -5.11
N PHE A 125 -7.69 0.27 -5.66
CA PHE A 125 -8.66 -0.76 -5.35
C PHE A 125 -8.74 -1.72 -6.53
N LEU A 126 -8.35 -2.96 -6.30
CA LEU A 126 -8.49 -4.02 -7.30
C LEU A 126 -9.98 -4.38 -7.40
N VAL A 127 -10.48 -4.57 -8.61
CA VAL A 127 -11.90 -4.89 -8.85
C VAL A 127 -12.03 -6.07 -9.79
N GLU A 128 -13.16 -6.75 -9.65
CA GLU A 128 -13.50 -7.88 -10.54
C GLU A 128 -13.89 -7.40 -11.92
#